data_c7d47ee72c703ce785c8e72fbe206baa
#
_entry.id   c7d47ee72c703ce785c8e72fbe206baa
#
_cell.length_a   1.000
_cell.length_b   1.000
_cell.length_c   1.000
_cell.angle_alpha   90.00
_cell.angle_beta   90.00
_cell.angle_gamma   90.00
#
_symmetry.space_group_name_H-M   'P 1'
#
loop_
_entity.id
_entity.type
_entity.pdbx_description
1 polymer ?
#
loop_
_entity_poly.entity_id
_entity_poly.type
_entity_poly.pdbx_seq_one_letter_code
_entity_poly.pdbx_strand_id
1 'polypeptide(L)'
;MRTVLHALPDFSAGTTRTLRSLHFGSRGAAGKKAYLQASLHADEVPAMLVAQHLRRQLEALEAAGQLRGEIVLVPMANPIGLAQDLQGASLGRFDLSTGLNFNRHYKSLTAALIPLLEPRLSPDVASNTALIRGTAMQLLQAWQPATETEALKQRLQCLAMDADIVLDLHCDNQAVLHLYTGTPLAAQAAPLARYLGAQALLTCTASGDDPFDETVARIWWELGAHFAGRFPIAQACFAATVELRGEVEVEHGLATRDAGALIEWLRYEGLVDGRAAPLPAALCEATPLEGVEPITAPHSGLLVFLKAPGDAVQVGEPIAELLDPLTDQTTPLLAGVTGTLFARVARRYASRGMRVAKIAGQQAYRSGKLLSL
;
A
#
# COMPACT_ATOMS: atom_id res chain seq x y z
N MET A 1 -3.76 -25.27 0.40
CA MET A 1 -3.39 -24.11 -0.47
C MET A 1 -3.66 -24.42 -1.94
N ARG A 2 -4.30 -23.53 -2.67
CA ARG A 2 -4.51 -23.60 -4.13
C ARG A 2 -3.69 -22.52 -4.81
N THR A 3 -2.91 -22.87 -5.82
CA THR A 3 -2.14 -21.90 -6.64
C THR A 3 -2.91 -21.61 -7.92
N VAL A 4 -3.04 -20.33 -8.28
CA VAL A 4 -3.62 -19.89 -9.55
C VAL A 4 -2.58 -19.08 -10.33
N LEU A 5 -2.42 -19.44 -11.59
CA LEU A 5 -1.54 -18.74 -12.53
C LEU A 5 -2.40 -17.86 -13.43
N HIS A 6 -2.05 -16.60 -13.52
CA HIS A 6 -2.74 -15.60 -14.35
C HIS A 6 -1.76 -15.15 -15.44
N ALA A 7 -1.93 -15.67 -16.65
CA ALA A 7 -1.15 -15.19 -17.79
C ALA A 7 -1.48 -13.72 -18.07
N LEU A 8 -0.46 -12.92 -18.30
CA LEU A 8 -0.59 -11.57 -18.84
C LEU A 8 -0.52 -11.65 -20.38
N PRO A 9 -1.14 -10.71 -21.10
CA PRO A 9 -0.97 -10.61 -22.55
C PRO A 9 0.50 -10.49 -22.92
N ASP A 10 0.90 -11.09 -24.03
CA ASP A 10 2.28 -11.06 -24.50
C ASP A 10 2.68 -9.62 -24.87
N PHE A 11 3.75 -9.12 -24.23
CA PHE A 11 4.35 -7.83 -24.62
C PHE A 11 5.03 -7.93 -26.00
N SER A 12 5.66 -9.06 -26.27
CA SER A 12 6.26 -9.37 -27.58
C SER A 12 6.17 -10.85 -27.85
N ALA A 13 6.17 -11.23 -29.14
CA ALA A 13 6.12 -12.64 -29.56
C ALA A 13 7.22 -13.46 -28.87
N GLY A 14 6.83 -14.60 -28.31
CA GLY A 14 7.75 -15.52 -27.64
C GLY A 14 8.06 -15.16 -26.17
N THR A 15 7.42 -14.13 -25.58
CA THR A 15 7.54 -13.82 -24.16
C THR A 15 6.21 -14.03 -23.46
N THR A 16 6.22 -14.64 -22.29
CA THR A 16 5.02 -14.80 -21.45
C THR A 16 5.37 -14.43 -20.02
N ARG A 17 4.57 -13.55 -19.41
CA ARG A 17 4.65 -13.24 -17.99
C ARG A 17 3.42 -13.79 -17.26
N THR A 18 3.65 -14.26 -16.05
CA THR A 18 2.59 -14.87 -15.24
C THR A 18 2.59 -14.29 -13.85
N LEU A 19 1.44 -13.74 -13.44
CA LEU A 19 1.16 -13.42 -12.05
C LEU A 19 0.71 -14.70 -11.34
N ARG A 20 1.16 -14.89 -10.11
CA ARG A 20 0.76 -16.04 -9.27
C ARG A 20 0.02 -15.56 -8.03
N SER A 21 -1.15 -16.15 -7.77
CA SER A 21 -1.85 -15.98 -6.49
C SER A 21 -1.94 -17.32 -5.75
N LEU A 22 -1.79 -17.26 -4.43
CA LEU A 22 -1.89 -18.38 -3.50
C LEU A 22 -3.16 -18.19 -2.67
N HIS A 23 -4.04 -19.19 -2.65
CA HIS A 23 -5.32 -19.15 -1.97
C HIS A 23 -5.31 -20.14 -0.81
N PHE A 24 -5.59 -19.65 0.39
CA PHE A 24 -5.65 -20.40 1.63
C PHE A 24 -7.06 -20.31 2.22
N GLY A 25 -7.52 -21.40 2.82
CA GLY A 25 -8.85 -21.47 3.41
C GLY A 25 -9.97 -21.35 2.39
N SER A 26 -11.14 -20.98 2.85
CA SER A 26 -12.31 -20.72 2.01
C SER A 26 -13.21 -19.69 2.66
N ARG A 27 -13.87 -18.87 1.86
CA ARG A 27 -14.73 -17.80 2.36
C ARG A 27 -15.94 -18.32 3.13
N GLY A 28 -16.49 -19.47 2.77
CA GLY A 28 -17.75 -19.97 3.32
C GLY A 28 -18.92 -18.96 3.14
N ALA A 29 -20.08 -19.26 3.68
CA ALA A 29 -21.27 -18.41 3.51
C ALA A 29 -21.21 -17.07 4.26
N ALA A 30 -20.44 -16.98 5.34
CA ALA A 30 -20.33 -15.77 6.19
C ALA A 30 -18.86 -15.38 6.47
N GLY A 31 -17.91 -15.99 5.77
CA GLY A 31 -16.49 -15.75 6.00
C GLY A 31 -15.97 -14.48 5.33
N LYS A 32 -14.94 -13.89 5.94
CA LYS A 32 -14.19 -12.77 5.37
C LYS A 32 -13.20 -13.26 4.31
N LYS A 33 -12.81 -12.36 3.41
CA LYS A 33 -11.70 -12.54 2.48
C LYS A 33 -10.65 -11.45 2.75
N ALA A 34 -9.40 -11.86 2.95
CA ALA A 34 -8.25 -10.97 2.94
C ALA A 34 -7.44 -11.17 1.65
N TYR A 35 -7.02 -10.07 1.04
CA TYR A 35 -6.10 -10.03 -0.08
C TYR A 35 -4.83 -9.31 0.34
N LEU A 36 -3.69 -9.95 0.14
CA LEU A 36 -2.37 -9.38 0.43
C LEU A 36 -1.50 -9.51 -0.82
N GLN A 37 -0.83 -8.43 -1.21
CA GLN A 37 0.16 -8.47 -2.28
C GLN A 37 1.48 -7.87 -1.83
N ALA A 38 2.58 -8.27 -2.47
CA ALA A 38 3.92 -7.79 -2.18
C ALA A 38 4.60 -7.30 -3.46
N SER A 39 5.38 -6.23 -3.33
CA SER A 39 6.25 -5.70 -4.37
C SER A 39 5.53 -5.35 -5.67
N LEU A 40 4.50 -4.50 -5.55
CA LEU A 40 3.89 -3.85 -6.71
C LEU A 40 4.90 -2.88 -7.37
N HIS A 41 5.67 -2.12 -6.58
CA HIS A 41 6.96 -1.62 -7.03
C HIS A 41 7.96 -2.75 -6.90
N ALA A 42 8.45 -3.29 -8.01
CA ALA A 42 9.17 -4.57 -8.02
C ALA A 42 10.60 -4.49 -7.46
N ASP A 43 11.16 -3.31 -7.34
CA ASP A 43 12.42 -3.00 -6.66
C ASP A 43 12.31 -2.99 -5.12
N GLU A 44 11.09 -2.96 -4.58
CA GLU A 44 10.82 -3.01 -3.14
C GLU A 44 10.75 -4.46 -2.63
N VAL A 45 11.91 -5.16 -2.63
CA VAL A 45 12.01 -6.60 -2.40
C VAL A 45 11.79 -7.10 -0.96
N PRO A 46 11.94 -6.31 0.15
CA PRO A 46 11.65 -6.78 1.50
C PRO A 46 10.27 -7.42 1.65
N ALA A 47 9.26 -6.86 0.97
CA ALA A 47 7.89 -7.37 0.99
C ALA A 47 7.78 -8.81 0.46
N MET A 48 8.59 -9.20 -0.53
CA MET A 48 8.61 -10.59 -1.03
C MET A 48 9.10 -11.57 0.03
N LEU A 49 10.08 -11.19 0.85
CA LEU A 49 10.57 -12.05 1.93
C LEU A 49 9.52 -12.21 3.03
N VAL A 50 8.83 -11.12 3.39
CA VAL A 50 7.68 -11.17 4.32
C VAL A 50 6.58 -12.08 3.76
N ALA A 51 6.25 -11.95 2.48
CA ALA A 51 5.26 -12.81 1.83
C ALA A 51 5.67 -14.31 1.84
N GLN A 52 6.95 -14.64 1.73
CA GLN A 52 7.43 -16.04 1.85
C GLN A 52 7.28 -16.58 3.28
N HIS A 53 7.58 -15.77 4.30
CA HIS A 53 7.36 -16.16 5.69
C HIS A 53 5.86 -16.29 6.01
N LEU A 54 5.06 -15.36 5.52
CA LEU A 54 3.61 -15.39 5.66
C LEU A 54 3.01 -16.65 5.00
N ARG A 55 3.45 -16.96 3.78
CA ARG A 55 3.05 -18.18 3.07
C ARG A 55 3.25 -19.44 3.92
N ARG A 56 4.45 -19.63 4.50
CA ARG A 56 4.77 -20.81 5.32
C ARG A 56 3.87 -20.90 6.56
N GLN A 57 3.59 -19.75 7.21
CA GLN A 57 2.70 -19.70 8.36
C GLN A 57 1.25 -20.02 7.97
N LEU A 58 0.77 -19.50 6.84
CA LEU A 58 -0.57 -19.78 6.31
C LEU A 58 -0.72 -21.25 5.89
N GLU A 59 0.29 -21.87 5.29
CA GLU A 59 0.31 -23.30 4.98
C GLU A 59 0.15 -24.16 6.26
N ALA A 60 0.87 -23.82 7.33
CA ALA A 60 0.77 -24.51 8.62
C ALA A 60 -0.61 -24.32 9.27
N LEU A 61 -1.16 -23.10 9.26
CA LEU A 61 -2.48 -22.79 9.80
C LEU A 61 -3.59 -23.49 9.02
N GLU A 62 -3.50 -23.56 7.70
CA GLU A 62 -4.46 -24.28 6.85
C GLU A 62 -4.41 -25.78 7.15
N ALA A 63 -3.21 -26.37 7.22
CA ALA A 63 -3.04 -27.78 7.57
C ALA A 63 -3.59 -28.13 8.95
N ALA A 64 -3.53 -27.18 9.90
CA ALA A 64 -4.10 -27.31 11.23
C ALA A 64 -5.63 -27.01 11.30
N GLY A 65 -6.27 -26.64 10.19
CA GLY A 65 -7.69 -26.27 10.15
C GLY A 65 -8.03 -24.96 10.88
N GLN A 66 -7.05 -24.06 11.02
CA GLN A 66 -7.16 -22.81 11.80
C GLN A 66 -7.53 -21.59 10.97
N LEU A 67 -7.80 -21.73 9.68
CA LEU A 67 -8.30 -20.63 8.86
C LEU A 67 -9.84 -20.54 8.93
N ARG A 68 -10.34 -19.32 9.18
CA ARG A 68 -11.78 -19.01 9.33
C ARG A 68 -12.35 -18.24 8.13
N GLY A 69 -11.49 -17.85 7.19
CA GLY A 69 -11.84 -17.11 5.98
C GLY A 69 -10.95 -17.52 4.81
N GLU A 70 -11.09 -16.82 3.70
CA GLU A 70 -10.20 -16.94 2.55
C GLU A 70 -9.07 -15.91 2.68
N ILE A 71 -7.82 -16.34 2.49
CA ILE A 71 -6.66 -15.46 2.40
C ILE A 71 -6.02 -15.67 1.02
N VAL A 72 -5.95 -14.60 0.23
CA VAL A 72 -5.30 -14.58 -1.08
C VAL A 72 -3.99 -13.83 -0.94
N LEU A 73 -2.88 -14.51 -1.21
CA LEU A 73 -1.53 -13.93 -1.17
C LEU A 73 -0.95 -13.89 -2.59
N VAL A 74 -0.54 -12.71 -3.03
CA VAL A 74 0.24 -12.49 -4.26
C VAL A 74 1.67 -12.14 -3.84
N PRO A 75 2.59 -13.11 -3.81
CA PRO A 75 3.90 -12.93 -3.19
C PRO A 75 4.87 -12.07 -4.03
N MET A 76 4.52 -11.80 -5.28
CA MET A 76 5.25 -10.93 -6.21
C MET A 76 4.24 -10.39 -7.22
N ALA A 77 3.79 -9.15 -6.99
CA ALA A 77 2.69 -8.55 -7.74
C ALA A 77 3.08 -8.05 -9.13
N ASN A 78 4.38 -7.77 -9.38
CA ASN A 78 4.81 -7.10 -10.60
C ASN A 78 5.95 -7.84 -11.33
N PRO A 79 5.63 -8.86 -12.14
CA PRO A 79 6.63 -9.56 -12.96
C PRO A 79 7.19 -8.68 -14.10
N ILE A 80 6.51 -7.60 -14.48
CA ILE A 80 6.98 -6.65 -15.50
C ILE A 80 8.13 -5.83 -14.92
N GLY A 81 7.89 -5.13 -13.81
CA GLY A 81 8.88 -4.30 -13.15
C GLY A 81 10.09 -5.10 -12.67
N LEU A 82 9.89 -6.34 -12.19
CA LEU A 82 10.99 -7.21 -11.75
C LEU A 82 11.94 -7.60 -12.89
N ALA A 83 11.47 -7.61 -14.12
CA ALA A 83 12.29 -7.88 -15.31
C ALA A 83 13.02 -6.64 -15.85
N GLN A 84 12.81 -5.46 -15.23
CA GLN A 84 13.43 -4.20 -15.65
C GLN A 84 14.75 -3.98 -14.89
N ASP A 85 15.78 -4.74 -15.27
CA ASP A 85 17.16 -4.50 -14.81
C ASP A 85 17.95 -3.78 -15.89
N LEU A 86 18.53 -2.64 -15.55
CA LEU A 86 19.39 -1.88 -16.44
C LEU A 86 20.80 -1.76 -15.84
N GLN A 87 21.74 -2.55 -16.38
CA GLN A 87 23.13 -2.57 -15.93
C GLN A 87 23.29 -2.82 -14.41
N GLY A 88 22.49 -3.73 -13.85
CA GLY A 88 22.50 -4.07 -12.44
C GLY A 88 21.70 -3.10 -11.53
N ALA A 89 20.99 -2.14 -12.12
CA ALA A 89 20.05 -1.31 -11.40
C ALA A 89 18.62 -1.79 -11.66
N SER A 90 17.92 -2.22 -10.61
CA SER A 90 16.50 -2.56 -10.69
C SER A 90 15.66 -1.29 -10.82
N LEU A 91 14.78 -1.24 -11.81
CA LEU A 91 13.91 -0.10 -12.10
C LEU A 91 12.44 -0.53 -12.00
N GLY A 92 12.08 -1.12 -10.86
CA GLY A 92 10.79 -1.76 -10.64
C GLY A 92 9.61 -0.82 -10.35
N ARG A 93 9.86 0.49 -10.15
CA ARG A 93 8.82 1.45 -9.77
C ARG A 93 7.97 1.95 -10.93
N PHE A 94 8.58 2.16 -12.10
CA PHE A 94 7.93 2.67 -13.30
C PHE A 94 8.02 1.65 -14.44
N ASP A 95 6.97 1.56 -15.24
CA ASP A 95 7.01 0.84 -16.50
C ASP A 95 7.88 1.61 -17.50
N LEU A 96 9.03 1.07 -17.88
CA LEU A 96 9.97 1.71 -18.79
C LEU A 96 9.40 1.91 -20.21
N SER A 97 8.38 1.14 -20.59
CA SER A 97 7.77 1.27 -21.92
C SER A 97 6.81 2.45 -22.00
N THR A 98 6.18 2.85 -20.89
CA THR A 98 5.15 3.89 -20.84
C THR A 98 5.52 5.08 -19.95
N GLY A 99 6.49 4.92 -19.04
CA GLY A 99 6.84 5.89 -18.01
C GLY A 99 5.83 5.97 -16.86
N LEU A 100 4.82 5.09 -16.83
CA LEU A 100 3.79 5.10 -15.79
C LEU A 100 4.26 4.37 -14.53
N ASN A 101 3.97 4.95 -13.38
CA ASN A 101 4.17 4.30 -12.09
C ASN A 101 3.22 3.10 -11.95
N PHE A 102 3.75 1.94 -11.53
CA PHE A 102 2.95 0.73 -11.37
C PHE A 102 1.87 0.86 -10.30
N ASN A 103 2.07 1.70 -9.27
CA ASN A 103 1.06 1.98 -8.23
C ASN A 103 0.32 3.31 -8.44
N ARG A 104 0.02 3.68 -9.68
CA ARG A 104 -0.82 4.84 -10.03
C ARG A 104 -1.78 4.46 -11.15
N HIS A 105 -2.82 5.28 -11.33
CA HIS A 105 -3.80 5.15 -12.43
C HIS A 105 -4.51 3.78 -12.47
N TYR A 106 -4.84 3.24 -11.30
CA TYR A 106 -5.79 2.14 -11.22
C TYR A 106 -7.19 2.62 -11.59
N LYS A 107 -8.08 1.69 -11.97
CA LYS A 107 -9.41 2.06 -12.43
C LYS A 107 -10.26 2.59 -11.27
N SER A 108 -10.55 3.89 -11.27
CA SER A 108 -11.55 4.49 -10.37
C SER A 108 -12.95 4.12 -10.88
N LEU A 109 -13.77 3.51 -10.02
CA LEU A 109 -15.05 2.93 -10.43
C LEU A 109 -16.27 3.73 -9.94
N THR A 110 -16.13 4.63 -8.97
CA THR A 110 -17.27 5.28 -8.31
C THR A 110 -18.23 5.95 -9.30
N ALA A 111 -17.71 6.77 -10.21
CA ALA A 111 -18.55 7.48 -11.18
C ALA A 111 -19.31 6.54 -12.12
N ALA A 112 -18.68 5.42 -12.52
CA ALA A 112 -19.32 4.42 -13.37
C ALA A 112 -20.33 3.55 -12.60
N LEU A 113 -20.11 3.33 -11.32
CA LEU A 113 -20.99 2.54 -10.46
C LEU A 113 -22.31 3.25 -10.15
N ILE A 114 -22.31 4.56 -9.89
CA ILE A 114 -23.48 5.32 -9.46
C ILE A 114 -24.72 5.05 -10.34
N PRO A 115 -24.70 5.27 -11.66
CA PRO A 115 -25.87 5.08 -12.50
C PRO A 115 -26.33 3.62 -12.62
N LEU A 116 -25.41 2.65 -12.42
CA LEU A 116 -25.72 1.23 -12.49
C LEU A 116 -26.32 0.69 -11.19
N LEU A 117 -25.99 1.32 -10.06
CA LEU A 117 -26.44 0.91 -8.74
C LEU A 117 -27.77 1.55 -8.36
N GLU A 118 -27.97 2.83 -8.65
CA GLU A 118 -29.12 3.61 -8.17
C GLU A 118 -30.48 2.93 -8.38
N PRO A 119 -30.83 2.32 -9.54
CA PRO A 119 -32.12 1.65 -9.74
C PRO A 119 -32.23 0.31 -9.03
N ARG A 120 -31.17 -0.20 -8.41
CA ARG A 120 -31.07 -1.56 -7.86
C ARG A 120 -30.78 -1.59 -6.36
N LEU A 121 -30.37 -0.45 -5.77
CA LEU A 121 -30.11 -0.36 -4.32
C LEU A 121 -31.40 -0.52 -3.52
N SER A 122 -31.28 -1.07 -2.32
CA SER A 122 -32.37 -1.37 -1.40
C SER A 122 -32.06 -0.85 0.02
N PRO A 123 -33.00 -0.96 0.97
CA PRO A 123 -32.72 -0.69 2.38
C PRO A 123 -31.79 -1.72 3.05
N ASP A 124 -31.50 -2.86 2.41
CA ASP A 124 -30.67 -3.90 2.98
C ASP A 124 -29.18 -3.70 2.66
N VAL A 125 -28.37 -3.50 3.71
CA VAL A 125 -26.92 -3.26 3.63
C VAL A 125 -26.17 -4.42 2.96
N ALA A 126 -26.53 -5.67 3.29
CA ALA A 126 -25.82 -6.84 2.77
C ALA A 126 -26.05 -7.02 1.27
N SER A 127 -27.30 -6.84 0.82
CA SER A 127 -27.67 -6.85 -0.60
C SER A 127 -26.94 -5.74 -1.37
N ASN A 128 -26.87 -4.53 -0.81
CA ASN A 128 -26.15 -3.42 -1.43
C ASN A 128 -24.66 -3.72 -1.54
N THR A 129 -24.05 -4.28 -0.50
CA THR A 129 -22.63 -4.68 -0.54
C THR A 129 -22.36 -5.71 -1.63
N ALA A 130 -23.18 -6.75 -1.73
CA ALA A 130 -23.06 -7.79 -2.77
C ALA A 130 -23.26 -7.20 -4.18
N LEU A 131 -24.25 -6.32 -4.34
CA LEU A 131 -24.53 -5.62 -5.60
C LEU A 131 -23.34 -4.76 -6.04
N ILE A 132 -22.76 -3.95 -5.14
CA ILE A 132 -21.62 -3.08 -5.43
C ILE A 132 -20.42 -3.93 -5.87
N ARG A 133 -20.06 -4.98 -5.11
CA ARG A 133 -18.96 -5.89 -5.46
C ARG A 133 -19.15 -6.53 -6.82
N GLY A 134 -20.35 -7.09 -7.06
CA GLY A 134 -20.69 -7.73 -8.33
C GLY A 134 -20.61 -6.78 -9.52
N THR A 135 -21.15 -5.55 -9.38
CA THR A 135 -21.13 -4.54 -10.44
C THR A 135 -19.71 -4.02 -10.69
N ALA A 136 -18.94 -3.76 -9.63
CA ALA A 136 -17.53 -3.36 -9.75
C ALA A 136 -16.69 -4.43 -10.46
N MET A 137 -16.88 -5.71 -10.11
CA MET A 137 -16.21 -6.82 -10.78
C MET A 137 -16.57 -6.90 -12.28
N GLN A 138 -17.86 -6.72 -12.63
CA GLN A 138 -18.30 -6.69 -14.02
C GLN A 138 -17.63 -5.55 -14.81
N LEU A 139 -17.53 -4.36 -14.24
CA LEU A 139 -16.84 -3.22 -14.85
C LEU A 139 -15.34 -3.50 -15.07
N LEU A 140 -14.67 -4.09 -14.09
CA LEU A 140 -13.26 -4.47 -14.21
C LEU A 140 -13.04 -5.54 -15.27
N GLN A 141 -13.89 -6.56 -15.33
CA GLN A 141 -13.81 -7.62 -16.33
C GLN A 141 -14.13 -7.14 -17.75
N ALA A 142 -15.01 -6.14 -17.87
CA ALA A 142 -15.35 -5.54 -19.17
C ALA A 142 -14.25 -4.58 -19.67
N TRP A 143 -13.35 -4.12 -18.81
CA TRP A 143 -12.22 -3.28 -19.22
C TRP A 143 -11.29 -4.07 -20.16
N GLN A 144 -10.99 -3.48 -21.31
CA GLN A 144 -10.04 -4.03 -22.29
C GLN A 144 -8.70 -3.32 -22.11
N PRO A 145 -7.70 -3.92 -21.47
CA PRO A 145 -6.39 -3.34 -21.30
C PRO A 145 -5.67 -3.18 -22.65
N ALA A 146 -5.08 -2.01 -22.88
CA ALA A 146 -4.31 -1.75 -24.09
C ALA A 146 -2.82 -2.16 -23.97
N THR A 147 -2.33 -2.30 -22.73
CA THR A 147 -0.93 -2.64 -22.44
C THR A 147 -0.84 -3.80 -21.44
N GLU A 148 0.34 -4.44 -21.38
CA GLU A 148 0.60 -5.48 -20.38
C GLU A 148 0.48 -4.94 -18.94
N THR A 149 0.93 -3.70 -18.70
CA THR A 149 0.80 -3.01 -17.41
C THR A 149 -0.65 -2.75 -17.03
N GLU A 150 -1.50 -2.33 -17.96
CA GLU A 150 -2.93 -2.21 -17.69
C GLU A 150 -3.59 -3.57 -17.41
N ALA A 151 -3.18 -4.63 -18.10
CA ALA A 151 -3.66 -5.99 -17.84
C ALA A 151 -3.24 -6.48 -16.44
N LEU A 152 -2.01 -6.17 -16.01
CA LEU A 152 -1.55 -6.43 -14.66
C LEU A 152 -2.42 -5.71 -13.63
N LYS A 153 -2.64 -4.40 -13.79
CA LYS A 153 -3.49 -3.59 -12.91
C LYS A 153 -4.92 -4.12 -12.83
N GLN A 154 -5.52 -4.44 -13.98
CA GLN A 154 -6.84 -5.07 -14.03
C GLN A 154 -6.88 -6.37 -13.23
N ARG A 155 -5.88 -7.24 -13.40
CA ARG A 155 -5.82 -8.53 -12.72
C ARG A 155 -5.72 -8.38 -11.20
N LEU A 156 -4.85 -7.47 -10.72
CA LEU A 156 -4.69 -7.20 -9.29
C LEU A 156 -5.97 -6.61 -8.70
N GLN A 157 -6.60 -5.63 -9.36
CA GLN A 157 -7.88 -5.08 -8.91
C GLN A 157 -8.98 -6.15 -8.86
N CYS A 158 -9.10 -7.01 -9.89
CA CYS A 158 -10.07 -8.11 -9.88
C CYS A 158 -9.86 -9.07 -8.71
N LEU A 159 -8.61 -9.38 -8.32
CA LEU A 159 -8.30 -10.26 -7.20
C LEU A 159 -8.67 -9.64 -5.84
N ALA A 160 -8.61 -8.31 -5.75
CA ALA A 160 -8.84 -7.56 -4.50
C ALA A 160 -10.27 -7.04 -4.34
N MET A 161 -11.03 -6.83 -5.43
CA MET A 161 -12.28 -6.06 -5.43
C MET A 161 -13.39 -6.62 -4.52
N ASP A 162 -13.42 -7.92 -4.32
CA ASP A 162 -14.40 -8.58 -3.45
C ASP A 162 -13.88 -8.85 -2.03
N ALA A 163 -12.64 -8.41 -1.72
CA ALA A 163 -12.05 -8.61 -0.41
C ALA A 163 -12.63 -7.65 0.66
N ASP A 164 -12.68 -8.14 1.90
CA ASP A 164 -13.03 -7.36 3.09
C ASP A 164 -11.80 -6.61 3.65
N ILE A 165 -10.62 -7.15 3.35
CA ILE A 165 -9.31 -6.65 3.77
C ILE A 165 -8.36 -6.67 2.58
N VAL A 166 -7.64 -5.58 2.35
CA VAL A 166 -6.61 -5.45 1.31
C VAL A 166 -5.35 -4.86 1.93
N LEU A 167 -4.23 -5.56 1.82
CA LEU A 167 -2.92 -5.05 2.20
C LEU A 167 -1.97 -5.04 1.01
N ASP A 168 -1.40 -3.88 0.72
CA ASP A 168 -0.34 -3.70 -0.27
C ASP A 168 0.99 -3.52 0.44
N LEU A 169 1.87 -4.54 0.35
CA LEU A 169 3.14 -4.57 1.06
C LEU A 169 4.23 -3.95 0.21
N HIS A 170 4.75 -2.82 0.68
CA HIS A 170 5.78 -1.99 0.08
C HIS A 170 6.98 -1.80 1.01
N CYS A 171 7.94 -0.98 0.59
CA CYS A 171 8.91 -0.33 1.45
C CYS A 171 9.33 1.03 0.85
N ASP A 172 9.91 1.92 1.66
CA ASP A 172 10.53 3.18 1.17
C ASP A 172 12.07 2.99 1.08
N ASN A 173 12.81 3.99 0.65
CA ASN A 173 14.27 3.86 0.50
C ASN A 173 14.98 3.59 1.84
N GLN A 174 14.88 4.50 2.80
CA GLN A 174 15.28 4.35 4.20
C GLN A 174 14.15 4.91 5.07
N ALA A 175 13.47 4.08 5.83
CA ALA A 175 12.29 4.49 6.57
C ALA A 175 12.09 3.66 7.84
N VAL A 176 11.27 4.16 8.74
CA VAL A 176 10.61 3.34 9.76
C VAL A 176 9.46 2.56 9.14
N LEU A 177 8.96 1.53 9.82
CA LEU A 177 7.72 0.89 9.43
C LEU A 177 6.57 1.90 9.56
N HIS A 178 5.83 2.12 8.48
CA HIS A 178 4.72 3.07 8.47
C HIS A 178 3.59 2.61 7.54
N LEU A 179 2.41 3.20 7.69
CA LEU A 179 1.22 2.83 6.94
C LEU A 179 0.59 4.05 6.27
N TYR A 180 -0.03 3.81 5.11
CA TYR A 180 -0.99 4.72 4.49
C TYR A 180 -2.36 4.06 4.44
N THR A 181 -3.43 4.84 4.67
CA THR A 181 -4.81 4.35 4.56
C THR A 181 -5.79 5.50 4.33
N GLY A 182 -7.03 5.16 3.98
CA GLY A 182 -8.11 6.16 3.91
C GLY A 182 -8.43 6.78 5.26
N THR A 183 -8.67 8.10 5.33
CA THR A 183 -9.09 8.78 6.57
C THR A 183 -10.29 8.08 7.24
N PRO A 184 -11.34 7.62 6.51
CA PRO A 184 -12.44 6.88 7.12
C PRO A 184 -12.04 5.55 7.74
N LEU A 185 -10.86 5.02 7.41
CA LEU A 185 -10.34 3.72 7.86
C LEU A 185 -9.34 3.85 9.02
N ALA A 186 -9.01 5.05 9.48
CA ALA A 186 -7.96 5.29 10.48
C ALA A 186 -8.14 4.45 11.76
N ALA A 187 -9.37 4.36 12.27
CA ALA A 187 -9.68 3.56 13.46
C ALA A 187 -9.47 2.05 13.24
N GLN A 188 -9.73 1.55 12.02
CA GLN A 188 -9.51 0.14 11.65
C GLN A 188 -8.02 -0.15 11.40
N ALA A 189 -7.24 0.85 10.97
CA ALA A 189 -5.80 0.73 10.74
C ALA A 189 -4.99 0.74 12.05
N ALA A 190 -5.50 1.35 13.12
CA ALA A 190 -4.77 1.47 14.38
C ALA A 190 -4.35 0.10 14.97
N PRO A 191 -5.17 -0.97 15.02
CA PRO A 191 -4.72 -2.29 15.45
C PRO A 191 -3.60 -2.87 14.57
N LEU A 192 -3.68 -2.72 13.24
CA LEU A 192 -2.64 -3.17 12.31
C LEU A 192 -1.31 -2.45 12.58
N ALA A 193 -1.35 -1.11 12.71
CA ALA A 193 -0.19 -0.30 13.04
C ALA A 193 0.48 -0.73 14.35
N ARG A 194 -0.32 -1.07 15.37
CA ARG A 194 0.17 -1.51 16.68
C ARG A 194 0.81 -2.90 16.63
N TYR A 195 0.21 -3.88 15.95
CA TYR A 195 0.81 -5.20 15.80
C TYR A 195 2.12 -5.15 15.02
N LEU A 196 2.19 -4.36 13.96
CA LEU A 196 3.39 -4.17 13.15
C LEU A 196 4.46 -3.29 13.83
N GLY A 197 4.09 -2.51 14.85
CA GLY A 197 4.98 -1.52 15.47
C GLY A 197 5.27 -0.33 14.54
N ALA A 198 4.26 0.14 13.82
CA ALA A 198 4.39 1.29 12.94
C ALA A 198 4.67 2.58 13.73
N GLN A 199 5.58 3.39 13.22
CA GLN A 199 5.98 4.67 13.81
C GLN A 199 5.38 5.89 13.09
N ALA A 200 4.64 5.66 12.00
CA ALA A 200 3.74 6.64 11.39
C ALA A 200 2.52 5.92 10.80
N LEU A 201 1.35 6.54 10.91
CA LEU A 201 0.11 6.12 10.29
C LEU A 201 -0.48 7.33 9.58
N LEU A 202 -0.39 7.33 8.26
CA LEU A 202 -0.72 8.47 7.42
C LEU A 202 -2.08 8.26 6.76
N THR A 203 -2.97 9.25 6.85
CA THR A 203 -4.34 9.11 6.36
C THR A 203 -4.71 10.23 5.40
N CYS A 204 -5.44 9.90 4.34
CA CYS A 204 -6.05 10.89 3.45
C CYS A 204 -7.36 10.35 2.86
N THR A 205 -8.23 11.24 2.37
CA THR A 205 -9.44 10.82 1.65
C THR A 205 -9.16 10.50 0.19
N ALA A 206 -8.17 11.17 -0.40
CA ALA A 206 -7.67 10.92 -1.74
C ALA A 206 -6.25 11.50 -1.85
N SER A 207 -5.26 10.67 -2.17
CA SER A 207 -3.86 11.09 -2.30
C SER A 207 -3.52 11.63 -3.69
N GLY A 208 -4.36 11.33 -4.68
CA GLY A 208 -4.18 11.64 -6.09
C GLY A 208 -3.64 10.48 -6.93
N ASP A 209 -3.95 10.52 -8.22
CA ASP A 209 -3.49 9.56 -9.23
C ASP A 209 -3.88 8.09 -8.99
N ASP A 210 -4.92 7.83 -8.20
CA ASP A 210 -5.58 6.53 -8.01
C ASP A 210 -4.62 5.36 -7.73
N PRO A 211 -3.94 5.31 -6.55
CA PRO A 211 -3.14 4.15 -6.16
C PRO A 211 -4.04 2.93 -5.88
N PHE A 212 -3.43 1.74 -5.85
CA PHE A 212 -4.13 0.46 -5.77
C PHE A 212 -5.06 0.35 -4.56
N ASP A 213 -4.54 0.57 -3.36
CA ASP A 213 -5.28 0.45 -2.10
C ASP A 213 -6.46 1.42 -2.01
N GLU A 214 -6.26 2.67 -2.46
CA GLU A 214 -7.35 3.64 -2.49
C GLU A 214 -8.48 3.21 -3.43
N THR A 215 -8.18 2.71 -4.63
CA THR A 215 -9.21 2.41 -5.63
C THR A 215 -10.13 1.24 -5.22
N VAL A 216 -9.70 0.36 -4.34
CA VAL A 216 -10.54 -0.74 -3.84
C VAL A 216 -11.33 -0.36 -2.60
N ALA A 217 -10.85 0.59 -1.79
CA ALA A 217 -11.51 1.01 -0.56
C ALA A 217 -12.32 2.30 -0.71
N ARG A 218 -11.86 3.25 -1.53
CA ARG A 218 -12.47 4.58 -1.71
C ARG A 218 -13.89 4.52 -2.25
N ILE A 219 -14.21 3.56 -3.10
CA ILE A 219 -15.56 3.40 -3.65
C ILE A 219 -16.63 3.31 -2.55
N TRP A 220 -16.31 2.76 -1.38
CA TRP A 220 -17.29 2.54 -0.31
C TRP A 220 -17.70 3.85 0.36
N TRP A 221 -16.75 4.70 0.77
CA TRP A 221 -17.12 5.98 1.40
C TRP A 221 -17.63 7.00 0.39
N GLU A 222 -17.17 6.97 -0.88
CA GLU A 222 -17.69 7.84 -1.92
C GLU A 222 -19.13 7.48 -2.28
N LEU A 223 -19.46 6.20 -2.47
CA LEU A 223 -20.83 5.73 -2.67
C LEU A 223 -21.69 5.99 -1.42
N GLY A 224 -21.14 5.77 -0.22
CA GLY A 224 -21.79 6.09 1.04
C GLY A 224 -22.20 7.56 1.13
N ALA A 225 -21.31 8.46 0.75
CA ALA A 225 -21.58 9.90 0.71
C ALA A 225 -22.60 10.27 -0.38
N HIS A 226 -22.48 9.68 -1.58
CA HIS A 226 -23.39 9.95 -2.71
C HIS A 226 -24.82 9.50 -2.42
N PHE A 227 -25.00 8.34 -1.80
CA PHE A 227 -26.31 7.78 -1.50
C PHE A 227 -26.81 8.08 -0.07
N ALA A 228 -26.11 8.94 0.67
CA ALA A 228 -26.48 9.29 2.04
C ALA A 228 -27.95 9.73 2.15
N GLY A 229 -28.66 9.22 3.16
CA GLY A 229 -30.09 9.49 3.38
C GLY A 229 -31.04 8.77 2.42
N ARG A 230 -30.56 8.07 1.40
CA ARG A 230 -31.36 7.29 0.43
C ARG A 230 -31.17 5.79 0.59
N PHE A 231 -29.93 5.34 0.58
CA PHE A 231 -29.59 3.93 0.68
C PHE A 231 -28.40 3.72 1.63
N PRO A 232 -28.44 2.70 2.50
CA PRO A 232 -27.34 2.41 3.40
C PRO A 232 -26.19 1.71 2.65
N ILE A 233 -25.01 2.30 2.65
CA ILE A 233 -23.78 1.73 2.12
C ILE A 233 -22.77 1.56 3.27
N ALA A 234 -22.39 0.33 3.58
CA ALA A 234 -21.38 0.05 4.58
C ALA A 234 -19.97 0.22 4.00
N GLN A 235 -19.00 0.56 4.86
CA GLN A 235 -17.58 0.45 4.51
C GLN A 235 -17.19 -1.04 4.49
N ALA A 236 -17.25 -1.69 3.32
CA ALA A 236 -17.10 -3.13 3.19
C ALA A 236 -15.69 -3.60 2.79
N CYS A 237 -14.73 -2.67 2.69
CA CYS A 237 -13.33 -3.00 2.44
C CYS A 237 -12.42 -2.09 3.29
N PHE A 238 -11.60 -2.69 4.15
CA PHE A 238 -10.44 -2.05 4.74
C PHE A 238 -9.26 -2.21 3.79
N ALA A 239 -8.55 -1.13 3.47
CA ALA A 239 -7.31 -1.20 2.69
C ALA A 239 -6.22 -0.34 3.30
N ALA A 240 -4.98 -0.82 3.23
CA ALA A 240 -3.80 -0.08 3.64
C ALA A 240 -2.57 -0.48 2.81
N THR A 241 -1.73 0.51 2.52
CA THR A 241 -0.34 0.28 2.11
C THR A 241 0.51 0.16 3.37
N VAL A 242 1.30 -0.92 3.45
CA VAL A 242 2.22 -1.22 4.56
C VAL A 242 3.64 -1.07 4.05
N GLU A 243 4.33 -0.03 4.50
CA GLU A 243 5.73 0.25 4.16
C GLU A 243 6.66 -0.43 5.17
N LEU A 244 7.28 -1.52 4.72
CA LEU A 244 8.11 -2.41 5.53
C LEU A 244 9.54 -1.85 5.67
N ARG A 245 9.68 -0.61 6.15
CA ARG A 245 10.97 0.08 6.37
C ARG A 245 11.75 0.40 5.08
N GLY A 246 13.06 0.08 5.05
CA GLY A 246 13.98 0.40 3.96
C GLY A 246 14.19 -0.73 2.96
N GLU A 247 14.49 -0.38 1.70
CA GLU A 247 14.64 -1.30 0.57
C GLU A 247 15.78 -2.33 0.73
N VAL A 248 16.79 -2.03 1.55
CA VAL A 248 17.94 -2.91 1.81
C VAL A 248 17.72 -3.85 3.00
N GLU A 249 16.62 -3.72 3.72
CA GLU A 249 16.34 -4.49 4.94
C GLU A 249 15.71 -5.86 4.62
N VAL A 250 16.41 -6.66 3.83
CA VAL A 250 16.01 -8.02 3.43
C VAL A 250 16.60 -9.02 4.41
N GLU A 251 15.97 -9.19 5.57
CA GLU A 251 16.46 -10.01 6.67
C GLU A 251 15.39 -10.99 7.17
N HIS A 252 15.76 -12.23 7.40
CA HIS A 252 14.84 -13.26 7.91
C HIS A 252 14.24 -12.89 9.29
N GLY A 253 15.03 -12.26 10.18
CA GLY A 253 14.56 -11.82 11.48
C GLY A 253 13.44 -10.80 11.40
N LEU A 254 13.59 -9.78 10.54
CA LEU A 254 12.58 -8.76 10.27
C LEU A 254 11.34 -9.40 9.62
N ALA A 255 11.53 -10.17 8.56
CA ALA A 255 10.43 -10.80 7.83
C ALA A 255 9.63 -11.79 8.68
N THR A 256 10.27 -12.54 9.58
CA THR A 256 9.57 -13.44 10.51
C THR A 256 8.70 -12.66 11.48
N ARG A 257 9.23 -11.56 12.04
CA ARG A 257 8.49 -10.68 12.96
C ARG A 257 7.29 -10.05 12.27
N ASP A 258 7.47 -9.49 11.08
CA ASP A 258 6.41 -8.81 10.35
C ASP A 258 5.32 -9.79 9.87
N ALA A 259 5.69 -10.95 9.34
CA ALA A 259 4.74 -12.00 8.99
C ALA A 259 3.97 -12.50 10.22
N GLY A 260 4.65 -12.68 11.38
CA GLY A 260 4.00 -13.04 12.65
C GLY A 260 3.01 -11.98 13.11
N ALA A 261 3.37 -10.69 13.01
CA ALA A 261 2.50 -9.57 13.33
C ALA A 261 1.25 -9.52 12.42
N LEU A 262 1.42 -9.77 11.12
CA LEU A 262 0.32 -9.87 10.17
C LEU A 262 -0.61 -11.05 10.50
N ILE A 263 -0.08 -12.21 10.90
CA ILE A 263 -0.90 -13.36 11.34
C ILE A 263 -1.68 -13.02 12.62
N GLU A 264 -1.06 -12.35 13.61
CA GLU A 264 -1.75 -11.93 14.83
C GLU A 264 -2.86 -10.90 14.53
N TRP A 265 -2.60 -9.98 13.60
CA TRP A 265 -3.64 -9.05 13.16
C TRP A 265 -4.76 -9.75 12.38
N LEU A 266 -4.46 -10.71 11.49
CA LEU A 266 -5.48 -11.51 10.82
C LEU A 266 -6.30 -12.35 11.82
N ARG A 267 -5.70 -12.79 12.93
CA ARG A 267 -6.40 -13.43 14.04
C ARG A 267 -7.29 -12.43 14.78
N TYR A 268 -6.82 -11.21 15.01
CA TYR A 268 -7.63 -10.13 15.59
C TYR A 268 -8.85 -9.82 14.70
N GLU A 269 -8.68 -9.85 13.38
CA GLU A 269 -9.76 -9.66 12.39
C GLU A 269 -10.68 -10.88 12.23
N GLY A 270 -10.37 -12.00 12.87
CA GLY A 270 -11.19 -13.22 12.86
C GLY A 270 -10.99 -14.12 11.64
N LEU A 271 -9.92 -13.93 10.85
CA LEU A 271 -9.58 -14.82 9.72
C LEU A 271 -8.75 -16.04 10.15
N VAL A 272 -8.09 -15.96 11.29
CA VAL A 272 -7.32 -17.05 11.90
C VAL A 272 -7.93 -17.40 13.25
N ASP A 273 -8.06 -18.69 13.53
CA ASP A 273 -8.64 -19.20 14.77
C ASP A 273 -7.81 -18.87 16.01
N GLY A 274 -8.48 -18.83 17.17
CA GLY A 274 -7.86 -18.54 18.44
C GLY A 274 -7.93 -17.07 18.84
N ARG A 275 -7.46 -16.80 20.05
CA ARG A 275 -7.41 -15.44 20.60
C ARG A 275 -6.14 -14.76 20.12
N ALA A 276 -6.27 -13.57 19.54
CA ALA A 276 -5.12 -12.73 19.19
C ALA A 276 -4.31 -12.34 20.42
N ALA A 277 -3.02 -12.16 20.25
CA ALA A 277 -2.15 -11.60 21.30
C ALA A 277 -2.69 -10.24 21.77
N PRO A 278 -2.42 -9.83 23.02
CA PRO A 278 -2.82 -8.50 23.50
C PRO A 278 -2.27 -7.42 22.55
N LEU A 279 -3.13 -6.44 22.26
CA LEU A 279 -2.79 -5.37 21.34
C LEU A 279 -1.61 -4.55 21.90
N PRO A 280 -0.45 -4.46 21.20
CA PRO A 280 0.72 -3.73 21.68
C PRO A 280 0.43 -2.24 21.90
N ALA A 281 1.28 -1.53 22.63
CA ALA A 281 1.19 -0.08 22.75
C ALA A 281 1.33 0.60 21.38
N ALA A 282 0.60 1.69 21.15
CA ALA A 282 0.77 2.48 19.94
C ALA A 282 2.10 3.24 20.00
N LEU A 283 2.84 3.27 18.88
CA LEU A 283 4.06 4.06 18.72
C LEU A 283 3.79 5.37 17.97
N CYS A 284 2.63 5.52 17.34
CA CYS A 284 2.19 6.72 16.66
C CYS A 284 0.66 6.85 16.74
N GLU A 285 0.18 8.05 16.47
CA GLU A 285 -1.21 8.35 16.18
C GLU A 285 -1.40 8.52 14.67
N ALA A 286 -2.66 8.45 14.21
CA ALA A 286 -2.98 8.75 12.82
C ALA A 286 -2.79 10.24 12.55
N THR A 287 -2.01 10.57 11.53
CA THR A 287 -1.75 11.95 11.07
C THR A 287 -2.21 12.14 9.64
N PRO A 288 -2.70 13.35 9.28
CA PRO A 288 -3.12 13.61 7.90
C PRO A 288 -1.92 13.60 6.96
N LEU A 289 -2.04 12.95 5.79
CA LEU A 289 -1.02 12.97 4.74
C LEU A 289 -0.75 14.40 4.23
N GLU A 290 -1.75 15.25 4.31
CA GLU A 290 -1.64 16.70 4.06
C GLU A 290 -0.71 17.41 5.05
N GLY A 291 -0.45 16.81 6.21
CA GLY A 291 0.50 17.30 7.23
C GLY A 291 1.94 16.81 7.04
N VAL A 292 2.16 15.86 6.12
CA VAL A 292 3.52 15.38 5.84
C VAL A 292 4.33 16.46 5.12
N GLU A 293 5.48 16.81 5.68
CA GLU A 293 6.43 17.71 5.05
C GLU A 293 7.45 16.93 4.21
N PRO A 294 7.49 17.12 2.88
CA PRO A 294 8.62 16.70 2.07
C PRO A 294 9.76 17.73 2.19
N ILE A 295 10.89 17.33 2.73
CA ILE A 295 12.12 18.15 2.70
C ILE A 295 12.67 18.09 1.27
N THR A 296 12.89 19.28 0.67
CA THR A 296 13.29 19.40 -0.73
C THR A 296 14.66 20.08 -0.84
N ALA A 297 15.54 19.54 -1.69
CA ALA A 297 16.86 20.11 -1.96
C ALA A 297 16.74 21.43 -2.77
N PRO A 298 17.20 22.60 -2.24
CA PRO A 298 17.10 23.88 -2.94
C PRO A 298 18.08 24.03 -4.11
N HIS A 299 19.16 23.26 -4.11
CA HIS A 299 20.16 23.16 -5.18
C HIS A 299 20.68 21.73 -5.28
N SER A 300 21.54 21.41 -6.23
CA SER A 300 22.22 20.12 -6.30
C SER A 300 23.42 20.08 -5.35
N GLY A 301 23.74 18.90 -4.82
CA GLY A 301 24.89 18.73 -3.92
C GLY A 301 24.94 17.39 -3.23
N LEU A 302 25.98 17.20 -2.42
CA LEU A 302 26.15 16.06 -1.55
C LEU A 302 25.21 16.20 -0.34
N LEU A 303 24.47 15.16 -0.06
CA LEU A 303 23.47 15.10 1.00
C LEU A 303 24.02 14.33 2.21
N VAL A 304 24.19 15.05 3.32
CA VAL A 304 24.64 14.50 4.60
C VAL A 304 23.50 14.58 5.60
N PHE A 305 22.91 13.43 5.98
CA PHE A 305 21.84 13.41 6.97
C PHE A 305 22.39 13.54 8.39
N LEU A 306 21.77 14.42 9.17
CA LEU A 306 22.04 14.64 10.59
C LEU A 306 21.04 13.86 11.46
N LYS A 307 19.90 13.47 10.88
CA LYS A 307 18.80 12.73 11.54
C LYS A 307 18.56 11.39 10.86
N ALA A 308 18.15 10.41 11.64
CA ALA A 308 17.76 9.07 11.18
C ALA A 308 16.24 8.94 11.10
N PRO A 309 15.72 8.03 10.26
CA PRO A 309 14.32 7.64 10.35
C PRO A 309 13.97 7.17 11.75
N GLY A 310 12.85 7.66 12.30
CA GLY A 310 12.39 7.45 13.66
C GLY A 310 12.70 8.60 14.62
N ASP A 311 13.61 9.52 14.27
CA ASP A 311 13.91 10.67 15.12
C ASP A 311 12.72 11.64 15.18
N ALA A 312 12.38 12.07 16.37
CA ALA A 312 11.50 13.22 16.61
C ALA A 312 12.25 14.51 16.26
N VAL A 313 11.60 15.40 15.55
CA VAL A 313 12.19 16.68 15.10
C VAL A 313 11.27 17.84 15.41
N GLN A 314 11.88 19.03 15.62
CA GLN A 314 11.18 20.28 15.90
C GLN A 314 11.33 21.24 14.72
N VAL A 315 10.40 22.17 14.57
CA VAL A 315 10.51 23.27 13.59
C VAL A 315 11.85 23.98 13.74
N GLY A 316 12.55 24.19 12.62
CA GLY A 316 13.87 24.84 12.56
C GLY A 316 15.04 23.90 12.87
N GLU A 317 14.81 22.66 13.24
CA GLU A 317 15.88 21.69 13.51
C GLU A 317 16.51 21.20 12.20
N PRO A 318 17.87 21.12 12.10
CA PRO A 318 18.53 20.64 10.90
C PRO A 318 18.36 19.11 10.76
N ILE A 319 17.84 18.70 9.60
CA ILE A 319 17.61 17.30 9.21
C ILE A 319 18.79 16.75 8.43
N ALA A 320 19.36 17.59 7.57
CA ALA A 320 20.50 17.27 6.71
C ALA A 320 21.27 18.53 6.32
N GLU A 321 22.47 18.33 5.81
CA GLU A 321 23.27 19.35 5.13
C GLU A 321 23.38 19.01 3.64
N LEU A 322 23.31 20.03 2.81
CA LEU A 322 23.52 19.94 1.37
C LEU A 322 24.77 20.72 1.01
N LEU A 323 25.83 20.02 0.61
CA LEU A 323 27.16 20.59 0.28
C LEU A 323 27.28 20.73 -1.23
N ASP A 324 27.59 21.94 -1.68
CA ASP A 324 27.96 22.18 -3.08
C ASP A 324 29.45 21.85 -3.26
N PRO A 325 29.82 20.80 -4.03
CA PRO A 325 31.21 20.38 -4.18
C PRO A 325 32.05 21.35 -5.02
N LEU A 326 31.44 22.35 -5.68
CA LEU A 326 32.14 23.31 -6.50
C LEU A 326 32.49 24.61 -5.74
N THR A 327 31.62 25.00 -4.79
CA THR A 327 31.74 26.28 -4.07
C THR A 327 32.09 26.09 -2.60
N ASP A 328 32.10 24.84 -2.10
CA ASP A 328 32.28 24.50 -0.67
C ASP A 328 31.18 25.09 0.24
N GLN A 329 30.07 25.50 -0.35
CA GLN A 329 28.94 26.06 0.40
C GLN A 329 28.12 24.94 1.02
N THR A 330 27.85 25.03 2.31
CA THR A 330 26.94 24.14 3.03
C THR A 330 25.61 24.84 3.30
N THR A 331 24.50 24.18 2.90
CA THR A 331 23.14 24.66 3.13
C THR A 331 22.42 23.70 4.06
N PRO A 332 21.96 24.12 5.25
CA PRO A 332 21.18 23.27 6.13
C PRO A 332 19.76 23.07 5.55
N LEU A 333 19.27 21.84 5.59
CA LEU A 333 17.88 21.46 5.31
C LEU A 333 17.15 21.34 6.64
N LEU A 334 16.25 22.29 6.91
CA LEU A 334 15.57 22.41 8.20
C LEU A 334 14.18 21.80 8.15
N ALA A 335 13.72 21.26 9.29
CA ALA A 335 12.33 20.87 9.48
C ALA A 335 11.42 22.10 9.52
N GLY A 336 10.40 22.15 8.70
CA GLY A 336 9.35 23.17 8.73
C GLY A 336 8.17 22.81 9.62
N VAL A 337 8.05 21.52 10.00
CA VAL A 337 7.02 21.02 10.92
C VAL A 337 7.66 20.22 12.07
N THR A 338 6.98 20.22 13.22
CA THR A 338 7.31 19.29 14.31
C THR A 338 6.67 17.94 14.01
N GLY A 339 7.42 16.84 14.17
CA GLY A 339 6.91 15.50 13.91
C GLY A 339 7.99 14.43 13.94
N THR A 340 7.73 13.29 13.33
CA THR A 340 8.68 12.19 13.19
C THR A 340 9.26 12.19 11.77
N LEU A 341 10.58 12.19 11.65
CA LEU A 341 11.25 11.91 10.38
C LEU A 341 11.05 10.43 10.05
N PHE A 342 10.10 10.09 9.20
CA PHE A 342 9.74 8.69 8.98
C PHE A 342 10.42 8.04 7.78
N ALA A 343 10.86 8.86 6.79
CA ALA A 343 11.52 8.36 5.59
C ALA A 343 12.55 9.36 5.04
N ARG A 344 13.60 8.85 4.39
CA ARG A 344 14.61 9.62 3.66
C ARG A 344 15.14 8.82 2.46
N VAL A 345 15.71 9.51 1.48
CA VAL A 345 16.29 8.86 0.29
C VAL A 345 17.57 8.11 0.63
N ALA A 346 17.81 7.00 -0.06
CA ALA A 346 19.07 6.25 0.01
C ALA A 346 20.21 6.97 -0.75
N ARG A 347 19.88 7.65 -1.85
CA ARG A 347 20.84 8.39 -2.69
C ARG A 347 21.44 9.58 -1.93
N ARG A 348 22.76 9.74 -2.00
CA ARG A 348 23.53 10.80 -1.29
C ARG A 348 23.98 11.95 -2.17
N TYR A 349 23.56 12.02 -3.41
CA TYR A 349 23.66 13.20 -4.27
C TYR A 349 22.25 13.62 -4.67
N ALA A 350 21.86 14.80 -4.24
CA ALA A 350 20.55 15.37 -4.55
C ALA A 350 20.65 16.29 -5.78
N SER A 351 19.62 16.24 -6.61
CA SER A 351 19.37 17.23 -7.64
C SER A 351 18.45 18.34 -7.09
N ARG A 352 18.52 19.54 -7.65
CA ARG A 352 17.61 20.63 -7.28
C ARG A 352 16.15 20.18 -7.43
N GLY A 353 15.33 20.45 -6.42
CA GLY A 353 13.92 20.07 -6.38
C GLY A 353 13.66 18.62 -5.94
N MET A 354 14.68 17.80 -5.72
CA MET A 354 14.53 16.43 -5.24
C MET A 354 13.99 16.43 -3.81
N ARG A 355 12.95 15.65 -3.56
CA ARG A 355 12.46 15.36 -2.20
C ARG A 355 13.43 14.39 -1.55
N VAL A 356 14.03 14.77 -0.42
CA VAL A 356 15.11 14.01 0.22
C VAL A 356 14.70 13.34 1.53
N ALA A 357 13.67 13.85 2.19
CA ALA A 357 13.14 13.28 3.43
C ALA A 357 11.65 13.62 3.60
N LYS A 358 10.98 12.94 4.54
CA LYS A 358 9.56 13.12 4.87
C LYS A 358 9.39 13.16 6.38
N ILE A 359 8.70 14.19 6.88
CA ILE A 359 8.36 14.35 8.30
C ILE A 359 6.85 14.22 8.46
N ALA A 360 6.39 13.36 9.35
CA ALA A 360 4.98 13.19 9.69
C ALA A 360 4.55 14.30 10.67
N GLY A 361 4.02 15.40 10.16
CA GLY A 361 3.45 16.50 10.93
C GLY A 361 1.98 16.25 11.25
N GLN A 362 1.50 16.81 12.37
CA GLN A 362 0.13 16.59 12.85
C GLN A 362 -0.92 17.48 12.17
N GLN A 363 -0.52 18.61 11.60
CA GLN A 363 -1.45 19.59 11.04
C GLN A 363 -1.40 19.59 9.52
N ALA A 364 -2.55 19.48 8.88
CA ALA A 364 -2.68 19.60 7.44
C ALA A 364 -2.33 21.03 6.98
N TYR A 365 -1.43 21.16 5.98
CA TYR A 365 -1.02 22.43 5.39
C TYR A 365 -0.82 22.36 3.86
N ARG A 366 -0.91 21.14 3.28
CA ARG A 366 -0.80 20.90 1.84
C ARG A 366 -2.11 20.41 1.27
N SER A 367 -2.29 20.56 -0.04
CA SER A 367 -3.43 20.04 -0.80
C SER A 367 -2.98 19.58 -2.19
N GLY A 368 -3.87 18.91 -2.92
CA GLY A 368 -3.58 18.38 -4.25
C GLY A 368 -2.89 17.01 -4.22
N LYS A 369 -1.93 16.77 -5.13
CA LYS A 369 -1.17 15.51 -5.17
C LYS A 369 -0.22 15.42 -3.98
N LEU A 370 -0.48 14.49 -3.08
CA LEU A 370 0.23 14.38 -1.81
C LEU A 370 1.41 13.41 -1.89
N LEU A 371 1.31 12.35 -2.68
CA LEU A 371 2.35 11.36 -2.87
C LEU A 371 3.34 11.77 -3.98
N SER A 372 4.52 11.13 -4.01
CA SER A 372 5.48 11.27 -5.11
C SER A 372 4.97 10.56 -6.37
N LEU A 373 5.49 11.00 -7.51
CA LEU A 373 5.26 10.36 -8.81
C LEU A 373 5.71 8.91 -8.81
#